data_1f7d0c55ce2d2eae17ba4245d0982ae6
#
_entry.id   1f7d0c55ce2d2eae17ba4245d0982ae6
#
_cell.length_a   1.000
_cell.length_b   1.000
_cell.length_c   1.000
_cell.angle_alpha   90.00
_cell.angle_beta   90.00
_cell.angle_gamma   90.00
#
_symmetry.space_group_name_H-M   'P 1'
#
loop_
_entity.id
_entity.type
_entity.pdbx_description
1 polymer ?
#
loop_
_entity_poly.entity_id
_entity_poly.type
_entity_poly.pdbx_seq_one_letter_code
_entity_poly.pdbx_strand_id
1 'polypeptide(L)'
;MRDNFIRCAAVSPDVTVADPLANELSIKAYMDEAAKNNVSVLVFPELCLTGYTCNDLFLQDTLLKNSLDAVIRLAEYTKDKNFIAFVGLPFMYGNCLYNVAAALCDGRIIGLIPKKNLPSYSEFYETRHFTPGFDECVNITVGNCSVPFGSKLLFACKDIPSLVIGAEICEDVWVPLPPSINHALAGATVIVNCSASDETVGKDRYRRDLISGQSARLISTYIYANAGEGESTQDLVFGGHNIIAENGTVLAESKRFKNGIIYGDADLDRLKNERRRMTTFPNVSKDYTTVYFSLAIKDLSLNRFYNMTPFVPSSVEERELRCEEILSIQAMGLKKRLKHTGSKHAVIGISGGLDSTLALLVIVKAFDMLSIPRENIIAYTMPCFGTTDRTYNNACNLVAALHGTLKEVNIKNAVNIHFEDIGQDPDKHDITYENCQARERTQILMDGANLYNGMVIGTGDLSELALGWATYNGDHMSMYAVNSGIPKTLVRHLVRFYADTCNNDTLKNLLMDVLDTPVSPELLPPVDGKISQKTEDLVGPYELHDFFLYYILRFGFAPDKIYRIAKIAFKDIYDDAVILKWLKVFSRRFFNQQFKRSCLPDGPKVGSVAISPRGDLRMPSDACSRIWLDTIEKM
;
A
#
# COMPACT_ATOMS: atom_id res chain seq x y z
N MET A 1 20.06 2.29 3.60
CA MET A 1 19.05 3.36 3.67
C MET A 1 18.85 4.02 2.33
N ARG A 2 19.31 3.35 1.28
CA ARG A 2 18.96 3.69 -0.10
C ARG A 2 17.44 3.68 -0.23
N ASP A 3 16.88 4.61 -0.99
CA ASP A 3 15.45 4.78 -1.21
C ASP A 3 14.64 5.08 0.07
N ASN A 4 15.28 5.68 1.08
CA ASN A 4 14.68 6.07 2.36
C ASN A 4 13.99 4.93 3.14
N PHE A 5 14.44 3.67 2.94
CA PHE A 5 14.10 2.58 3.84
C PHE A 5 15.00 2.62 5.07
N ILE A 6 14.39 2.47 6.24
CA ILE A 6 15.09 2.33 7.51
C ILE A 6 14.64 1.06 8.24
N ARG A 7 15.55 0.38 8.91
CA ARG A 7 15.18 -0.73 9.78
C ARG A 7 14.92 -0.23 11.19
N CYS A 8 13.73 -0.51 11.68
CA CYS A 8 13.28 -0.24 13.04
C CYS A 8 13.28 -1.52 13.85
N ALA A 9 13.55 -1.43 15.14
CA ALA A 9 13.47 -2.56 16.07
C ALA A 9 12.79 -2.16 17.38
N ALA A 10 11.96 -3.07 17.90
CA ALA A 10 11.38 -3.01 19.23
C ALA A 10 11.82 -4.23 20.04
N VAL A 11 12.22 -4.02 21.28
CA VAL A 11 12.83 -5.04 22.15
C VAL A 11 12.03 -5.21 23.42
N SER A 12 11.85 -6.46 23.86
CA SER A 12 11.53 -6.79 25.26
C SER A 12 12.76 -7.50 25.83
N PRO A 13 13.63 -6.81 26.58
CA PRO A 13 14.79 -7.42 27.21
C PRO A 13 14.39 -8.26 28.44
N ASP A 14 15.25 -9.19 28.83
CA ASP A 14 15.14 -9.81 30.13
C ASP A 14 15.49 -8.76 31.20
N VAL A 15 14.55 -8.55 32.14
CA VAL A 15 14.68 -7.54 33.21
C VAL A 15 14.84 -8.22 34.54
N THR A 16 15.74 -7.70 35.37
CA THR A 16 15.84 -8.00 36.79
C THR A 16 15.40 -6.75 37.57
N VAL A 17 14.30 -6.89 38.32
CA VAL A 17 13.73 -5.74 39.07
C VAL A 17 14.73 -5.18 40.05
N ALA A 18 14.91 -3.85 40.03
CA ALA A 18 15.83 -3.08 40.86
C ALA A 18 17.33 -3.42 40.67
N ASP A 19 17.72 -4.03 39.54
CA ASP A 19 19.13 -4.27 39.20
C ASP A 19 19.53 -3.59 37.87
N PRO A 20 19.86 -2.28 37.89
CA PRO A 20 20.28 -1.55 36.70
C PRO A 20 21.53 -2.12 36.02
N LEU A 21 22.41 -2.82 36.74
CA LEU A 21 23.62 -3.40 36.17
C LEU A 21 23.33 -4.65 35.34
N ALA A 22 22.49 -5.53 35.83
CA ALA A 22 22.02 -6.69 35.05
C ALA A 22 21.24 -6.24 33.82
N ASN A 23 20.34 -5.25 33.96
CA ASN A 23 19.52 -4.73 32.89
C ASN A 23 20.37 -4.00 31.82
N GLU A 24 21.42 -3.28 32.21
CA GLU A 24 22.40 -2.68 31.30
C GLU A 24 23.07 -3.75 30.41
N LEU A 25 23.46 -4.90 30.98
CA LEU A 25 24.07 -5.99 30.21
C LEU A 25 23.08 -6.60 29.19
N SER A 26 21.83 -6.82 29.62
CA SER A 26 20.75 -7.30 28.74
C SER A 26 20.52 -6.33 27.58
N ILE A 27 20.41 -5.03 27.87
CA ILE A 27 20.22 -3.98 26.84
C ILE A 27 21.41 -3.93 25.87
N LYS A 28 22.67 -4.01 26.36
CA LYS A 28 23.86 -4.06 25.49
C LYS A 28 23.87 -5.22 24.53
N ALA A 29 23.43 -6.40 24.96
CA ALA A 29 23.32 -7.57 24.07
C ALA A 29 22.37 -7.30 22.89
N TYR A 30 21.21 -6.70 23.14
CA TYR A 30 20.29 -6.31 22.07
C TYR A 30 20.78 -5.13 21.21
N MET A 31 21.56 -4.19 21.79
CA MET A 31 22.23 -3.15 21.01
C MET A 31 23.23 -3.74 20.00
N ASP A 32 23.97 -4.79 20.38
CA ASP A 32 24.89 -5.48 19.49
C ASP A 32 24.17 -6.27 18.42
N GLU A 33 23.07 -6.92 18.77
CA GLU A 33 22.21 -7.62 17.80
C GLU A 33 21.60 -6.64 16.80
N ALA A 34 21.08 -5.50 17.27
CA ALA A 34 20.54 -4.45 16.43
C ALA A 34 21.58 -3.87 15.46
N ALA A 35 22.81 -3.63 15.94
CA ALA A 35 23.91 -3.15 15.08
C ALA A 35 24.27 -4.13 13.96
N LYS A 36 24.32 -5.44 14.25
CA LYS A 36 24.56 -6.51 13.28
C LYS A 36 23.46 -6.57 12.21
N ASN A 37 22.21 -6.26 12.58
CA ASN A 37 21.05 -6.27 11.70
C ASN A 37 20.80 -4.92 11.00
N ASN A 38 21.74 -3.95 11.09
CA ASN A 38 21.63 -2.62 10.48
C ASN A 38 20.37 -1.84 10.91
N VAL A 39 19.96 -1.96 12.16
CA VAL A 39 18.88 -1.16 12.75
C VAL A 39 19.28 0.30 12.75
N SER A 40 18.31 1.18 12.46
CA SER A 40 18.47 2.65 12.50
C SER A 40 17.79 3.28 13.72
N VAL A 41 16.63 2.71 14.14
CA VAL A 41 15.87 3.16 15.30
C VAL A 41 15.58 1.95 16.18
N LEU A 42 16.05 2.00 17.42
CA LEU A 42 15.97 0.92 18.41
C LEU A 42 15.18 1.40 19.64
N VAL A 43 14.15 0.66 20.03
CA VAL A 43 13.28 1.07 21.13
C VAL A 43 13.23 -0.01 22.19
N PHE A 44 13.44 0.37 23.44
CA PHE A 44 13.34 -0.44 24.63
C PHE A 44 12.10 -0.04 25.46
N PRO A 45 11.64 -0.88 26.40
CA PRO A 45 10.48 -0.59 27.21
C PRO A 45 10.66 0.57 28.18
N GLU A 46 9.54 1.03 28.70
CA GLU A 46 9.45 1.97 29.81
C GLU A 46 10.15 1.43 31.04
N LEU A 47 10.96 2.29 31.70
CA LEU A 47 11.70 1.98 32.95
C LEU A 47 12.54 0.68 32.89
N CYS A 48 12.90 0.21 31.70
CA CYS A 48 13.60 -1.07 31.51
C CYS A 48 14.98 -1.15 32.17
N LEU A 49 15.59 -0.02 32.56
CA LEU A 49 16.84 -0.02 33.31
C LEU A 49 16.65 -0.44 34.77
N THR A 50 15.47 -0.23 35.34
CA THR A 50 15.19 -0.59 36.75
C THR A 50 14.18 -1.74 36.85
N GLY A 51 13.38 -1.94 35.83
CA GLY A 51 12.09 -2.58 35.86
C GLY A 51 11.00 -1.56 36.21
N TYR A 52 9.83 -1.73 35.58
CA TYR A 52 8.64 -0.91 35.84
C TYR A 52 8.07 -1.15 37.23
N THR A 53 8.18 -2.37 37.73
CA THR A 53 7.56 -2.86 38.97
C THR A 53 8.38 -2.64 40.23
N CYS A 54 9.29 -1.65 40.25
CA CYS A 54 10.10 -1.31 41.42
C CYS A 54 9.31 -0.68 42.56
N ASN A 55 8.12 -0.16 42.34
CA ASN A 55 7.25 0.46 43.35
C ASN A 55 8.00 1.51 44.20
N ASP A 56 7.90 1.44 45.54
CA ASP A 56 8.51 2.41 46.45
C ASP A 56 10.07 2.38 46.44
N LEU A 57 10.68 1.42 45.74
CA LEU A 57 12.14 1.45 45.52
C LEU A 57 12.56 2.61 44.62
N PHE A 58 11.66 3.18 43.84
CA PHE A 58 11.90 4.42 43.09
C PHE A 58 12.22 5.62 43.99
N LEU A 59 11.94 5.56 45.29
CA LEU A 59 12.27 6.58 46.27
C LEU A 59 13.67 6.38 46.88
N GLN A 60 14.46 5.39 46.41
CA GLN A 60 15.77 5.06 46.95
C GLN A 60 16.88 5.65 46.06
N ASP A 61 17.68 6.57 46.63
CA ASP A 61 18.81 7.20 45.93
C ASP A 61 19.79 6.21 45.28
N THR A 62 19.98 5.06 45.92
CA THR A 62 20.83 3.99 45.40
C THR A 62 20.34 3.50 44.04
N LEU A 63 19.05 3.26 43.90
CA LEU A 63 18.46 2.79 42.64
C LEU A 63 18.57 3.88 41.54
N LEU A 64 18.22 5.12 41.90
CA LEU A 64 18.23 6.25 40.96
C LEU A 64 19.64 6.57 40.45
N LYS A 65 20.62 6.59 41.34
CA LYS A 65 22.01 6.81 40.97
C LYS A 65 22.56 5.71 40.05
N ASN A 66 22.34 4.43 40.40
CA ASN A 66 22.83 3.32 39.59
C ASN A 66 22.13 3.29 38.21
N SER A 67 20.84 3.67 38.12
CA SER A 67 20.11 3.80 36.86
C SER A 67 20.69 4.91 35.98
N LEU A 68 21.02 6.09 36.58
CA LEU A 68 21.65 7.19 35.86
C LEU A 68 23.06 6.83 35.37
N ASP A 69 23.87 6.19 36.21
CA ASP A 69 25.20 5.73 35.82
C ASP A 69 25.13 4.68 34.70
N ALA A 70 24.14 3.79 34.72
CA ALA A 70 23.91 2.77 33.68
C ALA A 70 23.51 3.40 32.33
N VAL A 71 22.61 4.40 32.30
CA VAL A 71 22.25 5.06 31.03
C VAL A 71 23.41 5.86 30.44
N ILE A 72 24.28 6.45 31.27
CA ILE A 72 25.49 7.12 30.78
C ILE A 72 26.43 6.10 30.10
N ARG A 73 26.67 4.93 30.74
CA ARG A 73 27.48 3.86 30.12
C ARG A 73 26.84 3.27 28.88
N LEU A 74 25.51 3.17 28.83
CA LEU A 74 24.78 2.76 27.60
C LEU A 74 24.94 3.81 26.50
N ALA A 75 24.89 5.10 26.83
CA ALA A 75 25.12 6.15 25.84
C ALA A 75 26.54 6.03 25.25
N GLU A 76 27.57 5.91 26.08
CA GLU A 76 28.95 5.67 25.63
C GLU A 76 29.06 4.41 24.77
N TYR A 77 28.31 3.35 25.09
CA TYR A 77 28.29 2.10 24.35
C TYR A 77 27.67 2.23 22.96
N THR A 78 26.88 3.29 22.69
CA THR A 78 26.36 3.58 21.35
C THR A 78 27.39 4.16 20.39
N LYS A 79 28.58 4.51 20.86
CA LYS A 79 29.66 5.04 20.02
C LYS A 79 29.98 4.08 18.89
N ASP A 80 30.13 4.63 17.69
CA ASP A 80 30.37 3.88 16.43
C ASP A 80 29.25 2.90 16.04
N LYS A 81 28.13 2.88 16.75
CA LYS A 81 26.93 2.13 16.36
C LYS A 81 25.99 3.03 15.57
N ASN A 82 25.52 2.53 14.44
CA ASN A 82 24.77 3.31 13.44
C ASN A 82 23.27 3.31 13.71
N PHE A 83 22.86 3.65 14.94
CA PHE A 83 21.46 3.78 15.31
C PHE A 83 21.24 4.87 16.38
N ILE A 84 19.98 5.28 16.53
CA ILE A 84 19.47 5.98 17.70
C ILE A 84 18.67 4.98 18.54
N ALA A 85 18.92 4.93 19.87
CA ALA A 85 18.21 4.06 20.79
C ALA A 85 17.42 4.88 21.82
N PHE A 86 16.22 4.38 22.19
CA PHE A 86 15.38 4.95 23.25
C PHE A 86 15.30 3.95 24.40
N VAL A 87 15.68 4.38 25.61
CA VAL A 87 15.80 3.53 26.80
C VAL A 87 15.04 4.17 27.96
N GLY A 88 14.15 3.43 28.62
CA GLY A 88 13.35 3.90 29.75
C GLY A 88 14.10 3.87 31.08
N LEU A 89 14.02 4.96 31.86
CA LEU A 89 14.62 5.08 33.19
C LEU A 89 13.86 6.07 34.09
N PRO A 90 13.97 5.93 35.44
CA PRO A 90 13.59 7.00 36.37
C PRO A 90 14.66 8.09 36.40
N PHE A 91 14.26 9.36 36.37
CA PHE A 91 15.17 10.50 36.32
C PHE A 91 14.78 11.63 37.30
N MET A 92 15.71 12.03 38.15
CA MET A 92 15.53 13.17 39.07
C MET A 92 15.89 14.49 38.41
N TYR A 93 14.97 15.45 38.45
CA TYR A 93 15.27 16.83 38.10
C TYR A 93 14.66 17.79 39.13
N GLY A 94 15.52 18.61 39.72
CA GLY A 94 15.13 19.38 40.89
C GLY A 94 14.72 18.45 42.04
N ASN A 95 13.56 18.66 42.59
CA ASN A 95 12.97 17.82 43.65
C ASN A 95 11.90 16.84 43.13
N CYS A 96 11.83 16.64 41.81
CA CYS A 96 10.80 15.83 41.16
C CYS A 96 11.42 14.62 40.47
N LEU A 97 10.77 13.48 40.58
CA LEU A 97 11.12 12.26 39.87
C LEU A 97 10.26 12.12 38.63
N TYR A 98 10.86 11.83 37.50
CA TYR A 98 10.21 11.67 36.21
C TYR A 98 10.46 10.26 35.64
N ASN A 99 9.44 9.71 35.02
CA ASN A 99 9.54 8.54 34.14
C ASN A 99 9.98 9.04 32.75
N VAL A 100 11.14 8.60 32.27
CA VAL A 100 11.82 9.24 31.13
C VAL A 100 12.24 8.20 30.09
N ALA A 101 12.12 8.54 28.82
CA ALA A 101 12.81 7.89 27.71
C ALA A 101 14.07 8.70 27.35
N ALA A 102 15.24 8.08 27.45
CA ALA A 102 16.52 8.67 27.04
C ALA A 102 16.82 8.31 25.59
N ALA A 103 17.08 9.31 24.75
CA ALA A 103 17.56 9.13 23.38
C ALA A 103 19.09 9.07 23.37
N LEU A 104 19.64 7.93 22.95
CA LEU A 104 21.07 7.64 22.94
C LEU A 104 21.58 7.51 21.50
N CYS A 105 22.63 8.23 21.15
CA CYS A 105 23.22 8.17 19.81
C CYS A 105 24.69 8.58 19.84
N ASP A 106 25.53 7.83 19.15
CA ASP A 106 26.94 8.12 18.93
C ASP A 106 27.70 8.58 20.20
N GLY A 107 27.61 7.76 21.23
CA GLY A 107 28.34 7.96 22.49
C GLY A 107 27.71 8.98 23.46
N ARG A 108 26.49 9.50 23.17
CA ARG A 108 25.88 10.58 23.96
C ARG A 108 24.39 10.36 24.22
N ILE A 109 23.93 10.91 25.34
CA ILE A 109 22.53 11.19 25.58
C ILE A 109 22.19 12.47 24.81
N ILE A 110 21.34 12.39 23.81
CA ILE A 110 20.97 13.52 22.95
C ILE A 110 19.62 14.15 23.30
N GLY A 111 18.88 13.55 24.23
CA GLY A 111 17.63 14.11 24.74
C GLY A 111 16.99 13.22 25.78
N LEU A 112 16.18 13.82 26.64
CA LEU A 112 15.40 13.15 27.68
C LEU A 112 13.93 13.55 27.50
N ILE A 113 13.04 12.59 27.39
CA ILE A 113 11.62 12.81 27.15
C ILE A 113 10.83 12.30 28.36
N PRO A 114 10.22 13.18 29.17
CA PRO A 114 9.41 12.76 30.30
C PRO A 114 8.02 12.30 29.87
N LYS A 115 7.48 11.27 30.52
CA LYS A 115 6.11 10.80 30.34
C LYS A 115 5.13 11.90 30.75
N LYS A 116 4.20 12.21 29.86
CA LYS A 116 3.25 13.31 30.04
C LYS A 116 2.02 12.88 30.84
N ASN A 117 1.48 11.71 30.55
CA ASN A 117 0.26 11.21 31.16
C ASN A 117 0.59 10.01 32.08
N LEU A 118 0.36 10.19 33.36
CA LEU A 118 0.65 9.18 34.38
C LEU A 118 -0.64 8.47 34.79
N PRO A 119 -0.78 7.15 34.51
CA PRO A 119 -1.95 6.41 34.96
C PRO A 119 -1.92 6.22 36.49
N SER A 120 -3.07 6.44 37.12
CA SER A 120 -3.29 6.22 38.56
C SER A 120 -4.71 5.77 38.78
N TYR A 121 -5.09 4.72 38.06
CA TYR A 121 -6.40 4.06 38.14
C TYR A 121 -6.17 2.54 38.02
N SER A 122 -7.11 1.76 38.55
CA SER A 122 -7.04 0.28 38.58
C SER A 122 -5.72 -0.21 39.19
N GLU A 123 -4.92 -0.91 38.41
CA GLU A 123 -3.63 -1.49 38.81
C GLU A 123 -2.44 -0.51 38.80
N PHE A 124 -2.62 0.73 38.31
CA PHE A 124 -1.53 1.70 38.13
C PHE A 124 -1.44 2.73 39.26
N TYR A 125 -0.21 3.01 39.74
CA TYR A 125 0.09 3.92 40.84
C TYR A 125 1.19 4.94 40.49
N GLU A 126 1.35 5.33 39.23
CA GLU A 126 2.52 6.13 38.78
C GLU A 126 2.60 7.50 39.47
N THR A 127 1.47 8.17 39.75
CA THR A 127 1.48 9.48 40.44
C THR A 127 1.96 9.39 41.91
N ARG A 128 2.09 8.18 42.48
CA ARG A 128 2.72 8.00 43.77
C ARG A 128 4.23 8.32 43.75
N HIS A 129 4.87 8.06 42.62
CA HIS A 129 6.31 8.13 42.47
C HIS A 129 6.76 9.24 41.53
N PHE A 130 6.03 9.45 40.43
CA PHE A 130 6.46 10.28 39.31
C PHE A 130 5.63 11.57 39.18
N THR A 131 6.31 12.59 38.65
CA THR A 131 5.72 13.87 38.27
C THR A 131 5.41 13.87 36.75
N PRO A 132 4.23 14.38 36.31
CA PRO A 132 3.92 14.51 34.89
C PRO A 132 4.96 15.36 34.14
N GLY A 133 5.28 14.95 32.93
CA GLY A 133 6.18 15.68 32.04
C GLY A 133 5.62 17.03 31.61
N PHE A 134 6.50 17.93 31.26
CA PHE A 134 6.19 19.32 30.86
C PHE A 134 6.51 19.56 29.37
N ASP A 135 5.85 20.56 28.79
CA ASP A 135 5.97 20.85 27.36
C ASP A 135 7.23 21.67 27.02
N GLU A 136 7.67 22.55 27.93
CA GLU A 136 8.87 23.36 27.73
C GLU A 136 10.12 22.49 27.68
N CYS A 137 10.99 22.79 26.72
CA CYS A 137 12.29 22.13 26.64
C CYS A 137 13.32 22.96 27.39
N VAL A 138 13.95 22.34 28.42
CA VAL A 138 15.04 22.94 29.21
C VAL A 138 16.34 22.18 28.96
N ASN A 139 17.47 22.88 28.97
CA ASN A 139 18.76 22.22 28.92
C ASN A 139 19.23 21.91 30.35
N ILE A 140 19.55 20.66 30.59
CA ILE A 140 20.05 20.19 31.91
C ILE A 140 21.43 19.55 31.77
N THR A 141 22.18 19.46 32.85
CA THR A 141 23.47 18.79 32.84
C THR A 141 23.31 17.32 33.27
N VAL A 142 23.75 16.40 32.41
CA VAL A 142 23.81 14.96 32.71
C VAL A 142 25.26 14.51 32.50
N GLY A 143 25.90 14.07 33.55
CA GLY A 143 27.37 13.88 33.54
C GLY A 143 28.08 15.21 33.21
N ASN A 144 28.81 15.23 32.10
CA ASN A 144 29.52 16.43 31.62
C ASN A 144 28.85 17.06 30.37
N CYS A 145 27.64 16.64 30.03
CA CYS A 145 26.97 17.07 28.79
C CYS A 145 25.71 17.89 29.09
N SER A 146 25.45 18.90 28.25
CA SER A 146 24.18 19.61 28.24
C SER A 146 23.19 18.82 27.38
N VAL A 147 22.05 18.44 27.96
CA VAL A 147 21.03 17.57 27.32
C VAL A 147 19.68 18.27 27.36
N PRO A 148 18.96 18.37 26.25
CA PRO A 148 17.59 18.89 26.24
C PRO A 148 16.64 17.91 26.94
N PHE A 149 15.79 18.44 27.82
CA PHE A 149 14.79 17.71 28.60
C PHE A 149 13.43 18.35 28.46
N GLY A 150 12.42 17.60 28.00
CA GLY A 150 11.05 18.04 27.79
C GLY A 150 10.29 17.15 26.82
N SER A 151 8.96 17.27 26.79
CA SER A 151 8.11 16.42 25.93
C SER A 151 8.07 16.89 24.46
N LYS A 152 8.33 18.17 24.18
CA LYS A 152 8.34 18.72 22.81
C LYS A 152 9.73 18.64 22.15
N LEU A 153 10.29 17.44 22.09
CA LEU A 153 11.54 17.14 21.40
C LEU A 153 11.30 16.37 20.11
N LEU A 154 12.00 16.75 19.05
CA LEU A 154 12.13 15.96 17.82
C LEU A 154 13.59 15.64 17.56
N PHE A 155 13.84 14.43 17.05
CA PHE A 155 15.18 13.98 16.67
C PHE A 155 15.21 13.84 15.14
N ALA A 156 15.96 14.73 14.46
CA ALA A 156 16.03 14.78 13.01
C ALA A 156 17.38 14.26 12.49
N CYS A 157 17.36 13.28 11.61
CA CYS A 157 18.55 12.75 10.99
C CYS A 157 19.04 13.67 9.87
N LYS A 158 20.32 14.13 9.93
CA LYS A 158 20.92 15.00 8.92
C LYS A 158 21.07 14.30 7.57
N ASP A 159 21.40 13.01 7.58
CA ASP A 159 21.72 12.22 6.41
C ASP A 159 20.48 11.63 5.75
N ILE A 160 19.36 11.54 6.49
CA ILE A 160 18.06 11.06 6.03
C ILE A 160 17.00 12.10 6.44
N PRO A 161 16.80 13.17 5.66
CA PRO A 161 15.91 14.27 6.05
C PRO A 161 14.44 13.87 6.27
N SER A 162 14.03 12.72 5.76
CA SER A 162 12.71 12.13 5.99
C SER A 162 12.60 11.38 7.32
N LEU A 163 13.71 11.15 8.03
CA LEU A 163 13.73 10.52 9.35
C LEU A 163 13.68 11.58 10.43
N VAL A 164 12.50 11.82 10.96
CA VAL A 164 12.24 12.69 12.10
C VAL A 164 11.47 11.87 13.13
N ILE A 165 11.99 11.78 14.35
CA ILE A 165 11.47 10.91 15.40
C ILE A 165 10.87 11.76 16.52
N GLY A 166 9.65 11.42 16.95
CA GLY A 166 9.02 11.88 18.20
C GLY A 166 8.86 10.70 19.15
N ALA A 167 8.95 10.96 20.45
CA ALA A 167 8.85 9.93 21.48
C ALA A 167 7.72 10.23 22.47
N GLU A 168 6.99 9.18 22.86
CA GLU A 168 6.00 9.19 23.93
C GLU A 168 6.13 7.90 24.76
N ILE A 169 5.51 7.84 25.92
CA ILE A 169 5.71 6.74 26.86
C ILE A 169 4.37 6.14 27.29
N CYS A 170 4.19 4.86 27.00
CA CYS A 170 3.11 3.98 27.46
C CYS A 170 1.71 4.65 27.41
N GLU A 171 1.20 5.11 28.57
CA GLU A 171 -0.12 5.73 28.73
C GLU A 171 -0.37 6.89 27.76
N ASP A 172 0.68 7.56 27.32
CA ASP A 172 0.57 8.67 26.39
C ASP A 172 -0.20 8.33 25.11
N VAL A 173 -0.16 7.07 24.63
CA VAL A 173 -0.92 6.64 23.45
C VAL A 173 -2.39 6.28 23.77
N TRP A 174 -2.71 6.01 25.04
CA TRP A 174 -4.06 5.57 25.45
C TRP A 174 -5.02 6.74 25.71
N VAL A 175 -4.48 7.93 25.95
CA VAL A 175 -5.29 9.13 26.20
C VAL A 175 -5.99 9.63 24.92
N PRO A 176 -7.10 10.39 25.04
CA PRO A 176 -7.82 10.92 23.87
C PRO A 176 -6.98 11.85 22.96
N LEU A 177 -5.97 12.53 23.53
CA LEU A 177 -5.06 13.43 22.82
C LEU A 177 -3.61 13.02 23.08
N PRO A 178 -3.10 11.97 22.44
CA PRO A 178 -1.73 11.52 22.62
C PRO A 178 -0.70 12.56 22.11
N PRO A 179 0.46 12.70 22.77
CA PRO A 179 1.55 13.59 22.33
C PRO A 179 1.98 13.35 20.88
N SER A 180 1.94 12.12 20.42
CA SER A 180 2.29 11.72 19.04
C SER A 180 1.50 12.47 17.97
N ILE A 181 0.28 12.95 18.24
CA ILE A 181 -0.46 13.83 17.33
C ILE A 181 0.35 15.09 17.05
N ASN A 182 0.75 15.80 18.11
CA ASN A 182 1.52 17.03 17.99
C ASN A 182 2.92 16.76 17.41
N HIS A 183 3.56 15.63 17.75
CA HIS A 183 4.84 15.23 17.16
C HIS A 183 4.72 15.07 15.63
N ALA A 184 3.68 14.40 15.16
CA ALA A 184 3.45 14.21 13.71
C ALA A 184 3.15 15.53 13.00
N LEU A 185 2.36 16.43 13.62
CA LEU A 185 2.07 17.77 13.12
C LEU A 185 3.32 18.68 13.11
N ALA A 186 4.27 18.41 14.00
CA ALA A 186 5.58 19.06 14.03
C ALA A 186 6.59 18.48 13.04
N GLY A 187 6.24 17.39 12.33
CA GLY A 187 7.04 16.79 11.27
C GLY A 187 7.57 15.37 11.55
N ALA A 188 7.31 14.80 12.74
CA ALA A 188 7.75 13.43 13.02
C ALA A 188 7.13 12.43 12.03
N THR A 189 7.98 11.62 11.42
CA THR A 189 7.60 10.51 10.52
C THR A 189 7.68 9.15 11.22
N VAL A 190 8.41 9.10 12.33
CA VAL A 190 8.54 7.93 13.19
C VAL A 190 8.13 8.33 14.59
N ILE A 191 7.27 7.56 15.21
CA ILE A 191 6.90 7.68 16.62
C ILE A 191 7.44 6.46 17.35
N VAL A 192 8.12 6.68 18.46
CA VAL A 192 8.57 5.62 19.35
C VAL A 192 7.79 5.68 20.66
N ASN A 193 7.42 4.53 21.18
CA ASN A 193 6.74 4.41 22.45
C ASN A 193 7.45 3.35 23.32
N CYS A 194 8.07 3.80 24.39
CA CYS A 194 8.62 2.95 25.45
C CYS A 194 7.46 2.61 26.39
N SER A 195 7.10 1.32 26.51
CA SER A 195 5.86 0.92 27.19
C SER A 195 6.08 -0.19 28.23
N ALA A 196 5.27 -0.16 29.27
CA ALA A 196 5.13 -1.23 30.24
C ALA A 196 3.62 -1.47 30.47
N SER A 197 2.97 -2.03 29.46
CA SER A 197 1.55 -2.37 29.49
C SER A 197 1.39 -3.84 29.85
N ASP A 198 0.68 -4.12 30.94
CA ASP A 198 0.34 -5.45 31.42
C ASP A 198 -0.56 -6.20 30.45
N GLU A 199 -0.74 -7.51 30.70
CA GLU A 199 -1.60 -8.38 29.91
C GLU A 199 -2.88 -8.74 30.65
N THR A 200 -4.00 -8.41 30.04
CA THR A 200 -5.32 -8.94 30.38
C THR A 200 -5.95 -9.58 29.16
N VAL A 201 -6.95 -10.44 29.35
CA VAL A 201 -7.60 -11.16 28.25
C VAL A 201 -8.20 -10.18 27.23
N GLY A 202 -7.77 -10.26 25.98
CA GLY A 202 -8.24 -9.41 24.87
C GLY A 202 -7.56 -8.04 24.74
N LYS A 203 -6.67 -7.65 25.67
CA LYS A 203 -5.95 -6.37 25.61
C LYS A 203 -4.95 -6.32 24.44
N ASP A 204 -4.44 -7.46 24.03
CA ASP A 204 -3.54 -7.59 22.87
C ASP A 204 -4.17 -7.10 21.58
N ARG A 205 -5.43 -7.50 21.30
CA ARG A 205 -6.16 -7.04 20.12
C ARG A 205 -6.42 -5.55 20.18
N TYR A 206 -6.89 -5.05 21.34
CA TYR A 206 -7.11 -3.61 21.52
C TYR A 206 -5.82 -2.80 21.31
N ARG A 207 -4.69 -3.26 21.92
CA ARG A 207 -3.37 -2.64 21.75
C ARG A 207 -2.94 -2.60 20.28
N ARG A 208 -3.09 -3.73 19.57
CA ARG A 208 -2.78 -3.85 18.16
C ARG A 208 -3.59 -2.86 17.31
N ASP A 209 -4.90 -2.80 17.53
CA ASP A 209 -5.81 -1.91 16.81
C ASP A 209 -5.49 -0.43 17.13
N LEU A 210 -5.19 -0.10 18.37
CA LEU A 210 -4.80 1.24 18.81
C LEU A 210 -3.51 1.69 18.10
N ILE A 211 -2.45 0.88 18.14
CA ILE A 211 -1.15 1.21 17.56
C ILE A 211 -1.22 1.31 16.04
N SER A 212 -1.88 0.36 15.38
CA SER A 212 -2.07 0.41 13.92
C SER A 212 -2.93 1.61 13.52
N GLY A 213 -4.03 1.86 14.24
CA GLY A 213 -4.91 3.01 14.02
C GLY A 213 -4.21 4.36 14.23
N GLN A 214 -3.38 4.47 15.27
CA GLN A 214 -2.59 5.69 15.52
C GLN A 214 -1.55 5.90 14.42
N SER A 215 -0.85 4.86 13.97
CA SER A 215 0.09 4.98 12.84
C SER A 215 -0.60 5.42 11.54
N ALA A 216 -1.82 4.95 11.29
CA ALA A 216 -2.64 5.35 10.13
C ALA A 216 -3.06 6.82 10.22
N ARG A 217 -3.61 7.24 11.37
CA ARG A 217 -4.05 8.63 11.59
C ARG A 217 -2.93 9.63 11.40
N LEU A 218 -1.72 9.29 11.89
CA LEU A 218 -0.54 10.15 11.84
C LEU A 218 0.24 10.02 10.53
N ILE A 219 -0.09 9.07 9.68
CA ILE A 219 0.71 8.71 8.50
C ILE A 219 2.19 8.60 8.90
N SER A 220 2.47 7.72 9.85
CA SER A 220 3.79 7.54 10.45
C SER A 220 4.13 6.06 10.60
N THR A 221 5.43 5.80 10.80
CA THR A 221 5.86 4.54 11.42
C THR A 221 5.70 4.68 12.93
N TYR A 222 5.08 3.70 13.57
CA TYR A 222 4.92 3.65 15.02
C TYR A 222 5.63 2.41 15.56
N ILE A 223 6.57 2.61 16.51
CA ILE A 223 7.39 1.57 17.12
C ILE A 223 7.02 1.49 18.60
N TYR A 224 6.37 0.40 18.97
CA TYR A 224 5.91 0.14 20.33
C TYR A 224 6.72 -0.99 20.94
N ALA A 225 7.50 -0.71 22.00
CA ALA A 225 8.30 -1.68 22.73
C ALA A 225 7.70 -1.88 24.13
N ASN A 226 7.30 -3.11 24.45
CA ASN A 226 6.60 -3.42 25.69
C ASN A 226 7.45 -4.24 26.66
N ALA A 227 7.29 -3.98 27.96
CA ALA A 227 7.84 -4.81 29.02
C ALA A 227 7.39 -6.27 28.90
N GLY A 228 8.26 -7.18 29.25
CA GLY A 228 8.04 -8.61 29.14
C GLY A 228 8.40 -9.37 30.40
N GLU A 229 8.95 -10.56 30.22
CA GLU A 229 9.41 -11.42 31.32
C GLU A 229 10.49 -10.74 32.16
N GLY A 230 10.44 -10.95 33.45
CA GLY A 230 11.39 -10.39 34.44
C GLY A 230 10.81 -9.29 35.31
N GLU A 231 9.71 -8.66 34.92
CA GLU A 231 8.96 -7.77 35.80
C GLU A 231 8.33 -8.52 36.97
N SER A 232 8.09 -7.85 38.11
CA SER A 232 7.44 -8.48 39.26
C SER A 232 6.00 -8.90 38.92
N THR A 233 5.62 -10.10 39.36
CA THR A 233 4.29 -10.68 39.13
C THR A 233 3.42 -10.63 40.37
N GLN A 234 3.50 -9.57 41.19
CA GLN A 234 2.63 -9.41 42.35
C GLN A 234 1.16 -9.47 41.95
N ASP A 235 0.73 -8.51 41.11
CA ASP A 235 -0.65 -8.43 40.59
C ASP A 235 -0.71 -8.39 39.05
N LEU A 236 0.40 -8.14 38.37
CA LEU A 236 0.48 -7.89 36.94
C LEU A 236 1.37 -8.91 36.24
N VAL A 237 1.06 -9.20 35.00
CA VAL A 237 1.91 -9.98 34.09
C VAL A 237 2.17 -9.17 32.83
N PHE A 238 3.42 -9.10 32.39
CA PHE A 238 3.83 -8.38 31.18
C PHE A 238 4.16 -9.38 30.08
N GLY A 239 3.63 -9.11 28.88
CA GLY A 239 3.66 -10.08 27.80
C GLY A 239 4.72 -9.86 26.74
N GLY A 240 5.48 -8.78 26.78
CA GLY A 240 6.48 -8.48 25.74
C GLY A 240 5.87 -8.26 24.36
N HIS A 241 4.65 -7.71 24.28
CA HIS A 241 3.93 -7.51 23.03
C HIS A 241 4.43 -6.27 22.29
N ASN A 242 5.47 -6.43 21.47
CA ASN A 242 6.05 -5.40 20.62
C ASN A 242 5.32 -5.31 19.29
N ILE A 243 5.15 -4.08 18.76
CA ILE A 243 4.46 -3.83 17.49
C ILE A 243 5.22 -2.75 16.70
N ILE A 244 5.47 -3.00 15.42
CA ILE A 244 5.95 -2.00 14.48
C ILE A 244 4.89 -1.85 13.39
N ALA A 245 4.28 -0.66 13.28
CA ALA A 245 3.24 -0.37 12.30
C ALA A 245 3.64 0.81 11.42
N GLU A 246 3.21 0.82 10.17
CA GLU A 246 3.43 1.89 9.19
C GLU A 246 2.12 2.23 8.50
N ASN A 247 1.63 3.45 8.71
CA ASN A 247 0.40 3.95 8.06
C ASN A 247 -0.75 2.90 8.09
N GLY A 248 -1.02 2.35 9.26
CA GLY A 248 -2.08 1.38 9.50
C GLY A 248 -1.74 -0.09 9.22
N THR A 249 -0.57 -0.35 8.63
CA THR A 249 -0.13 -1.73 8.34
C THR A 249 0.86 -2.19 9.40
N VAL A 250 0.58 -3.31 10.07
CA VAL A 250 1.55 -3.93 10.98
C VAL A 250 2.66 -4.57 10.15
N LEU A 251 3.89 -4.10 10.33
CA LEU A 251 5.09 -4.61 9.66
C LEU A 251 5.70 -5.79 10.41
N ALA A 252 5.68 -5.72 11.75
CA ALA A 252 6.17 -6.78 12.62
C ALA A 252 5.42 -6.74 13.96
N GLU A 253 5.21 -7.93 14.54
CA GLU A 253 4.54 -8.12 15.81
C GLU A 253 5.17 -9.29 16.53
N SER A 254 5.47 -9.15 17.83
CA SER A 254 6.04 -10.23 18.64
C SER A 254 4.98 -11.23 19.09
N LYS A 255 5.41 -12.43 19.36
CA LYS A 255 4.58 -13.38 20.12
C LYS A 255 4.57 -12.96 21.58
N ARG A 256 3.37 -12.91 22.19
CA ARG A 256 3.24 -12.62 23.63
C ARG A 256 3.89 -13.69 24.47
N PHE A 257 4.28 -13.29 25.70
CA PHE A 257 4.91 -14.14 26.72
C PHE A 257 6.26 -14.72 26.26
N LYS A 258 6.98 -13.92 25.45
CA LYS A 258 8.31 -14.25 24.99
C LYS A 258 9.12 -12.97 24.77
N ASN A 259 10.22 -12.83 25.50
CA ASN A 259 11.17 -11.74 25.28
C ASN A 259 11.89 -11.88 23.95
N GLY A 260 12.45 -10.79 23.45
CA GLY A 260 13.23 -10.74 22.23
C GLY A 260 13.09 -9.44 21.45
N ILE A 261 13.63 -9.44 20.26
CA ILE A 261 13.64 -8.30 19.33
C ILE A 261 12.82 -8.62 18.09
N ILE A 262 12.06 -7.63 17.61
CA ILE A 262 11.40 -7.67 16.31
C ILE A 262 11.95 -6.57 15.41
N TYR A 263 11.88 -6.81 14.08
CA TYR A 263 12.39 -5.90 13.08
C TYR A 263 11.29 -5.55 12.06
N GLY A 264 11.22 -4.27 11.67
CA GLY A 264 10.36 -3.80 10.60
C GLY A 264 11.12 -2.80 9.71
N ASP A 265 11.06 -2.99 8.39
CA ASP A 265 11.67 -2.06 7.44
C ASP A 265 10.64 -0.99 7.06
N ALA A 266 10.79 0.23 7.55
CA ALA A 266 9.88 1.35 7.28
C ALA A 266 10.24 2.07 5.98
N ASP A 267 9.22 2.47 5.22
CA ASP A 267 9.35 3.24 3.97
C ASP A 267 8.97 4.70 4.18
N LEU A 268 9.96 5.55 4.45
CA LEU A 268 9.76 6.96 4.73
C LEU A 268 9.27 7.75 3.49
N ASP A 269 9.61 7.33 2.28
CA ASP A 269 9.09 7.96 1.05
C ASP A 269 7.59 7.72 0.88
N ARG A 270 7.11 6.53 1.23
CA ARG A 270 5.69 6.22 1.25
C ARG A 270 4.95 7.19 2.18
N LEU A 271 5.44 7.37 3.40
CA LEU A 271 4.83 8.28 4.38
C LEU A 271 4.83 9.73 3.88
N LYS A 272 5.96 10.18 3.35
CA LYS A 272 6.11 11.53 2.78
C LYS A 272 5.13 11.75 1.62
N ASN A 273 4.98 10.77 0.73
CA ASN A 273 4.08 10.86 -0.42
C ASN A 273 2.60 10.88 0.04
N GLU A 274 2.22 10.05 1.00
CA GLU A 274 0.86 10.05 1.56
C GLU A 274 0.52 11.39 2.21
N ARG A 275 1.40 11.96 3.03
CA ARG A 275 1.21 13.28 3.64
C ARG A 275 1.10 14.39 2.59
N ARG A 276 1.93 14.36 1.55
CA ARG A 276 1.90 15.35 0.45
C ARG A 276 0.57 15.30 -0.33
N ARG A 277 -0.03 14.12 -0.47
CA ARG A 277 -1.32 13.94 -1.16
C ARG A 277 -2.51 14.31 -0.30
N MET A 278 -2.39 14.17 1.02
CA MET A 278 -3.44 14.51 1.97
C MET A 278 -3.37 16.00 2.30
N THR A 279 -4.04 16.84 1.51
CA THR A 279 -4.04 18.31 1.68
C THR A 279 -4.63 18.78 3.02
N THR A 280 -5.35 17.91 3.71
CA THR A 280 -5.90 18.14 5.06
C THR A 280 -4.95 17.73 6.18
N PHE A 281 -3.74 17.19 5.87
CA PHE A 281 -2.71 16.95 6.87
C PHE A 281 -1.97 18.27 7.12
N PRO A 282 -2.18 18.94 8.27
CA PRO A 282 -1.59 20.26 8.52
C PRO A 282 -0.11 20.11 8.87
N ASN A 283 0.68 21.14 8.57
CA ASN A 283 2.07 21.29 8.98
C ASN A 283 2.16 22.51 9.91
N VAL A 284 1.87 22.34 11.20
CA VAL A 284 1.44 23.48 12.04
C VAL A 284 2.24 23.69 13.32
N SER A 285 3.09 22.80 13.79
CA SER A 285 3.73 23.03 15.10
C SER A 285 5.08 23.71 14.98
N LYS A 286 5.23 24.89 15.62
CA LYS A 286 6.47 25.68 15.67
C LYS A 286 7.20 25.59 17.01
N ASP A 287 6.60 24.98 18.04
CA ASP A 287 7.07 25.05 19.43
C ASP A 287 7.89 23.81 19.85
N TYR A 288 8.60 23.21 18.90
CA TYR A 288 9.43 22.03 19.16
C TYR A 288 10.92 22.36 19.12
N THR A 289 11.66 21.78 20.04
CA THR A 289 13.12 21.76 19.98
C THR A 289 13.55 20.58 19.12
N THR A 290 14.31 20.85 18.06
CA THR A 290 14.83 19.81 17.17
C THR A 290 16.28 19.51 17.49
N VAL A 291 16.55 18.25 17.83
CA VAL A 291 17.90 17.72 18.04
C VAL A 291 18.35 17.00 16.79
N TYR A 292 19.52 17.35 16.29
CA TYR A 292 20.06 16.75 15.08
C TYR A 292 21.06 15.63 15.42
N PHE A 293 20.93 14.51 14.71
CA PHE A 293 21.85 13.39 14.76
C PHE A 293 22.23 12.93 13.35
N SER A 294 23.23 12.04 13.24
CA SER A 294 23.72 11.52 11.97
C SER A 294 23.73 10.00 11.97
N LEU A 295 23.40 9.40 10.83
CA LEU A 295 23.52 7.97 10.57
C LEU A 295 24.21 7.74 9.23
N ALA A 296 25.18 6.83 9.18
CA ALA A 296 25.77 6.42 7.93
C ALA A 296 24.72 5.71 7.05
N ILE A 297 24.62 6.13 5.79
CA ILE A 297 23.71 5.52 4.82
C ILE A 297 24.26 4.14 4.44
N LYS A 298 23.51 3.08 4.75
CA LYS A 298 23.82 1.70 4.39
C LYS A 298 22.78 1.15 3.43
N ASP A 299 23.19 0.27 2.53
CA ASP A 299 22.24 -0.49 1.72
C ASP A 299 21.63 -1.60 2.57
N LEU A 300 20.29 -1.64 2.61
CA LEU A 300 19.53 -2.62 3.37
C LEU A 300 19.05 -3.74 2.45
N SER A 301 19.34 -4.98 2.82
CA SER A 301 18.56 -6.12 2.34
C SER A 301 17.19 -6.06 3.00
N LEU A 302 16.16 -5.70 2.24
CA LEU A 302 14.81 -5.49 2.77
C LEU A 302 14.18 -6.82 3.18
N ASN A 303 13.68 -6.88 4.41
CA ASN A 303 12.85 -7.97 4.92
C ASN A 303 11.38 -7.53 4.89
N ARG A 304 10.89 -7.24 3.67
CA ARG A 304 9.54 -6.71 3.45
C ARG A 304 8.87 -7.50 2.34
N PHE A 305 7.64 -7.93 2.59
CA PHE A 305 6.83 -8.60 1.58
C PHE A 305 6.21 -7.57 0.61
N TYR A 306 6.35 -7.85 -0.68
CA TYR A 306 5.69 -7.12 -1.75
C TYR A 306 4.83 -8.09 -2.56
N ASN A 307 3.51 -7.85 -2.57
CA ASN A 307 2.61 -8.67 -3.37
C ASN A 307 2.86 -8.41 -4.87
N MET A 308 3.06 -9.46 -5.65
CA MET A 308 3.23 -9.39 -7.12
C MET A 308 2.00 -8.84 -7.82
N THR A 309 0.83 -9.11 -7.28
CA THR A 309 -0.47 -8.68 -7.80
C THR A 309 -1.16 -7.75 -6.80
N PRO A 310 -0.70 -6.47 -6.66
CA PRO A 310 -1.09 -5.60 -5.56
C PRO A 310 -2.57 -5.19 -5.59
N PHE A 311 -3.27 -5.42 -6.70
CA PHE A 311 -4.70 -5.16 -6.84
C PHE A 311 -5.57 -6.36 -6.46
N VAL A 312 -4.99 -7.57 -6.42
CA VAL A 312 -5.72 -8.80 -6.12
C VAL A 312 -5.73 -9.05 -4.62
N PRO A 313 -6.89 -9.38 -4.01
CA PRO A 313 -6.96 -9.73 -2.60
C PRO A 313 -6.03 -10.90 -2.25
N SER A 314 -5.19 -10.73 -1.25
CA SER A 314 -4.18 -11.74 -0.84
C SER A 314 -4.72 -12.79 0.12
N SER A 315 -5.78 -12.48 0.87
CA SER A 315 -6.42 -13.40 1.83
C SER A 315 -7.55 -14.17 1.15
N VAL A 316 -7.54 -15.49 1.31
CA VAL A 316 -8.64 -16.35 0.83
C VAL A 316 -9.94 -16.04 1.56
N GLU A 317 -9.86 -15.72 2.85
CA GLU A 317 -11.02 -15.40 3.70
C GLU A 317 -11.69 -14.07 3.30
N GLU A 318 -10.91 -13.09 2.85
CA GLU A 318 -11.42 -11.80 2.38
C GLU A 318 -11.79 -11.81 0.88
N ARG A 319 -11.40 -12.84 0.14
CA ARG A 319 -11.56 -12.91 -1.32
C ARG A 319 -13.02 -12.73 -1.73
N GLU A 320 -13.91 -13.49 -1.11
CA GLU A 320 -15.35 -13.46 -1.44
C GLU A 320 -15.96 -12.09 -1.17
N LEU A 321 -15.72 -11.54 0.02
CA LEU A 321 -16.22 -10.23 0.41
C LEU A 321 -15.72 -9.13 -0.55
N ARG A 322 -14.43 -9.10 -0.85
CA ARG A 322 -13.83 -8.07 -1.70
C ARG A 322 -14.23 -8.20 -3.17
N CYS A 323 -14.31 -9.42 -3.71
CA CYS A 323 -14.75 -9.61 -5.08
C CYS A 323 -16.22 -9.20 -5.26
N GLU A 324 -17.08 -9.55 -4.31
CA GLU A 324 -18.47 -9.13 -4.32
C GLU A 324 -18.63 -7.61 -4.18
N GLU A 325 -17.82 -6.97 -3.33
CA GLU A 325 -17.76 -5.52 -3.19
C GLU A 325 -17.37 -4.84 -4.51
N ILE A 326 -16.31 -5.33 -5.18
CA ILE A 326 -15.84 -4.81 -6.47
C ILE A 326 -16.93 -4.88 -7.52
N LEU A 327 -17.53 -6.07 -7.71
CA LEU A 327 -18.62 -6.28 -8.69
C LEU A 327 -19.83 -5.41 -8.36
N SER A 328 -20.13 -5.20 -7.08
CA SER A 328 -21.22 -4.35 -6.63
C SER A 328 -20.95 -2.87 -6.92
N ILE A 329 -19.73 -2.37 -6.70
CA ILE A 329 -19.34 -0.98 -7.05
C ILE A 329 -19.51 -0.76 -8.56
N GLN A 330 -19.03 -1.70 -9.41
CA GLN A 330 -19.17 -1.61 -10.86
C GLN A 330 -20.64 -1.57 -11.28
N ALA A 331 -21.43 -2.53 -10.77
CA ALA A 331 -22.86 -2.65 -11.10
C ALA A 331 -23.69 -1.46 -10.61
N MET A 332 -23.40 -0.93 -9.41
CA MET A 332 -24.08 0.26 -8.88
C MET A 332 -23.81 1.52 -9.70
N GLY A 333 -22.57 1.68 -10.20
CA GLY A 333 -22.23 2.75 -11.12
C GLY A 333 -23.07 2.69 -12.40
N LEU A 334 -23.12 1.52 -13.03
CA LEU A 334 -23.93 1.29 -14.25
C LEU A 334 -25.43 1.44 -13.97
N LYS A 335 -25.93 0.84 -12.89
CA LYS A 335 -27.33 0.97 -12.43
C LYS A 335 -27.76 2.43 -12.34
N LYS A 336 -26.92 3.28 -11.74
CA LYS A 336 -27.22 4.72 -11.63
C LYS A 336 -27.33 5.39 -13.00
N ARG A 337 -26.44 5.05 -13.94
CA ARG A 337 -26.46 5.60 -15.31
C ARG A 337 -27.72 5.18 -16.08
N LEU A 338 -28.02 3.89 -16.11
CA LEU A 338 -29.22 3.36 -16.76
C LEU A 338 -30.50 4.00 -16.20
N LYS A 339 -30.60 4.10 -14.87
CA LYS A 339 -31.76 4.76 -14.22
C LYS A 339 -31.86 6.26 -14.56
N HIS A 340 -30.73 6.96 -14.63
CA HIS A 340 -30.69 8.40 -14.92
C HIS A 340 -31.11 8.71 -16.36
N THR A 341 -30.59 7.93 -17.32
CA THR A 341 -30.90 8.11 -18.75
C THR A 341 -32.28 7.54 -19.16
N GLY A 342 -32.88 6.71 -18.31
CA GLY A 342 -34.08 5.96 -18.63
C GLY A 342 -33.86 4.83 -19.63
N SER A 343 -32.59 4.52 -19.96
CA SER A 343 -32.24 3.45 -20.91
C SER A 343 -32.62 2.09 -20.35
N LYS A 344 -33.38 1.33 -21.16
CA LYS A 344 -33.78 -0.05 -20.84
C LYS A 344 -32.90 -1.10 -21.51
N HIS A 345 -32.01 -0.71 -22.40
CA HIS A 345 -31.09 -1.58 -23.10
C HIS A 345 -29.65 -1.20 -22.80
N ALA A 346 -28.80 -2.21 -22.69
CA ALA A 346 -27.35 -2.07 -22.71
C ALA A 346 -26.80 -2.72 -23.97
N VAL A 347 -25.92 -2.03 -24.68
CA VAL A 347 -25.25 -2.53 -25.88
C VAL A 347 -23.80 -2.81 -25.56
N ILE A 348 -23.31 -3.99 -25.88
CA ILE A 348 -21.94 -4.43 -25.62
C ILE A 348 -21.36 -5.19 -26.82
N GLY A 349 -20.10 -4.92 -27.13
CA GLY A 349 -19.31 -5.79 -28.01
C GLY A 349 -18.76 -6.99 -27.23
N ILE A 350 -19.07 -8.19 -27.68
CA ILE A 350 -18.62 -9.43 -27.05
C ILE A 350 -17.61 -10.15 -27.95
N SER A 351 -16.36 -10.20 -27.53
CA SER A 351 -15.28 -10.89 -28.25
C SER A 351 -15.08 -12.33 -27.79
N GLY A 352 -15.64 -12.71 -26.63
CA GLY A 352 -15.33 -13.97 -25.94
C GLY A 352 -14.03 -13.93 -25.13
N GLY A 353 -13.39 -12.75 -25.00
CA GLY A 353 -12.23 -12.51 -24.14
C GLY A 353 -12.63 -12.06 -22.73
N LEU A 354 -11.64 -11.98 -21.82
CA LEU A 354 -11.82 -11.70 -20.39
C LEU A 354 -12.56 -10.39 -20.10
N ASP A 355 -12.20 -9.31 -20.79
CA ASP A 355 -12.70 -7.97 -20.47
C ASP A 355 -14.17 -7.81 -20.85
N SER A 356 -14.54 -8.28 -22.04
CA SER A 356 -15.94 -8.30 -22.48
C SER A 356 -16.80 -9.23 -21.63
N THR A 357 -16.22 -10.34 -21.17
CA THR A 357 -16.89 -11.27 -20.24
C THR A 357 -17.17 -10.59 -18.90
N LEU A 358 -16.17 -9.95 -18.25
CA LEU A 358 -16.39 -9.24 -17.00
C LEU A 358 -17.43 -8.12 -17.16
N ALA A 359 -17.34 -7.34 -18.23
CA ALA A 359 -18.31 -6.27 -18.49
C ALA A 359 -19.74 -6.82 -18.65
N LEU A 360 -19.93 -7.95 -19.33
CA LEU A 360 -21.22 -8.61 -19.46
C LEU A 360 -21.77 -9.08 -18.10
N LEU A 361 -20.92 -9.68 -17.23
CA LEU A 361 -21.32 -10.08 -15.88
C LEU A 361 -21.76 -8.88 -15.02
N VAL A 362 -21.07 -7.75 -15.14
CA VAL A 362 -21.45 -6.49 -14.47
C VAL A 362 -22.78 -5.95 -14.99
N ILE A 363 -23.03 -6.01 -16.31
CA ILE A 363 -24.31 -5.60 -16.90
C ILE A 363 -25.44 -6.48 -16.36
N VAL A 364 -25.28 -7.79 -16.36
CA VAL A 364 -26.25 -8.75 -15.80
C VAL A 364 -26.59 -8.38 -14.36
N LYS A 365 -25.58 -8.17 -13.50
CA LYS A 365 -25.80 -7.77 -12.11
C LYS A 365 -26.56 -6.44 -12.00
N ALA A 366 -26.26 -5.46 -12.83
CA ALA A 366 -26.94 -4.16 -12.82
C ALA A 366 -28.40 -4.28 -13.30
N PHE A 367 -28.67 -5.13 -14.28
CA PHE A 367 -30.02 -5.41 -14.82
C PHE A 367 -30.87 -6.12 -13.77
N ASP A 368 -30.33 -7.13 -13.10
CA ASP A 368 -31.00 -7.83 -12.02
C ASP A 368 -31.37 -6.87 -10.87
N MET A 369 -30.45 -5.95 -10.50
CA MET A 369 -30.70 -4.90 -9.50
C MET A 369 -31.80 -3.90 -9.91
N LEU A 370 -32.06 -3.74 -11.21
CA LEU A 370 -33.09 -2.85 -11.75
C LEU A 370 -34.37 -3.58 -12.10
N SER A 371 -34.38 -4.92 -12.02
CA SER A 371 -35.46 -5.78 -12.53
C SER A 371 -35.77 -5.53 -14.01
N ILE A 372 -34.73 -5.26 -14.81
CA ILE A 372 -34.82 -5.15 -16.26
C ILE A 372 -34.58 -6.55 -16.83
N PRO A 373 -35.39 -7.02 -17.78
CA PRO A 373 -35.17 -8.31 -18.44
C PRO A 373 -33.79 -8.39 -19.08
N ARG A 374 -33.11 -9.53 -18.92
CA ARG A 374 -31.74 -9.72 -19.45
C ARG A 374 -31.70 -9.78 -20.97
N GLU A 375 -32.83 -10.08 -21.63
CA GLU A 375 -33.01 -10.03 -23.10
C GLU A 375 -32.76 -8.61 -23.64
N ASN A 376 -32.87 -7.60 -22.81
CA ASN A 376 -32.56 -6.21 -23.18
C ASN A 376 -31.04 -5.93 -23.17
N ILE A 377 -30.20 -6.90 -22.84
CA ILE A 377 -28.74 -6.83 -23.03
C ILE A 377 -28.46 -7.23 -24.49
N ILE A 378 -28.14 -6.26 -25.33
CA ILE A 378 -27.86 -6.48 -26.76
C ILE A 378 -26.36 -6.67 -26.92
N ALA A 379 -25.95 -7.91 -27.08
CA ALA A 379 -24.55 -8.28 -27.25
C ALA A 379 -24.22 -8.48 -28.72
N TYR A 380 -23.30 -7.69 -29.26
CA TYR A 380 -22.84 -7.80 -30.65
C TYR A 380 -21.56 -8.63 -30.71
N THR A 381 -21.57 -9.74 -31.44
CA THR A 381 -20.37 -10.39 -31.94
C THR A 381 -20.11 -9.94 -33.38
N MET A 382 -18.87 -9.49 -33.63
CA MET A 382 -18.53 -8.84 -34.91
C MET A 382 -17.29 -9.51 -35.51
N PRO A 383 -17.43 -10.73 -36.06
CA PRO A 383 -16.30 -11.44 -36.64
C PRO A 383 -15.68 -10.67 -37.82
N CYS A 384 -14.33 -10.66 -37.81
CA CYS A 384 -13.49 -10.07 -38.83
C CYS A 384 -12.32 -11.02 -39.16
N PHE A 385 -11.21 -10.48 -39.65
CA PHE A 385 -10.09 -11.28 -40.16
C PHE A 385 -9.36 -12.09 -39.06
N GLY A 386 -9.30 -11.58 -37.81
CA GLY A 386 -8.58 -12.19 -36.70
C GLY A 386 -9.41 -13.05 -35.76
N THR A 387 -10.73 -13.15 -35.95
CA THR A 387 -11.62 -13.90 -35.05
C THR A 387 -11.39 -15.41 -35.16
N THR A 388 -11.20 -16.09 -34.02
CA THR A 388 -11.03 -17.55 -33.95
C THR A 388 -12.36 -18.24 -33.61
N ASP A 389 -12.53 -19.52 -34.00
CA ASP A 389 -13.72 -20.29 -33.68
C ASP A 389 -13.95 -20.41 -32.16
N ARG A 390 -12.87 -20.52 -31.38
CA ARG A 390 -12.95 -20.68 -29.93
C ARG A 390 -13.55 -19.43 -29.27
N THR A 391 -13.02 -18.26 -29.56
CA THR A 391 -13.49 -16.99 -28.98
C THR A 391 -14.91 -16.65 -29.47
N TYR A 392 -15.20 -16.91 -30.74
CA TYR A 392 -16.55 -16.76 -31.28
C TYR A 392 -17.57 -17.64 -30.54
N ASN A 393 -17.28 -18.94 -30.37
CA ASN A 393 -18.13 -19.87 -29.63
C ASN A 393 -18.31 -19.48 -28.18
N ASN A 394 -17.22 -19.02 -27.51
CA ASN A 394 -17.29 -18.51 -26.15
C ASN A 394 -18.23 -17.30 -26.05
N ALA A 395 -18.13 -16.34 -26.95
CA ALA A 395 -19.01 -15.19 -26.99
C ALA A 395 -20.50 -15.60 -27.13
N CYS A 396 -20.82 -16.45 -28.11
CA CYS A 396 -22.18 -16.90 -28.36
C CYS A 396 -22.78 -17.68 -27.17
N ASN A 397 -22.03 -18.65 -26.66
CA ASN A 397 -22.48 -19.49 -25.55
C ASN A 397 -22.63 -18.72 -24.25
N LEU A 398 -21.74 -17.75 -23.98
CA LEU A 398 -21.79 -16.93 -22.77
C LEU A 398 -23.05 -16.03 -22.77
N VAL A 399 -23.36 -15.38 -23.90
CA VAL A 399 -24.57 -14.55 -24.04
C VAL A 399 -25.84 -15.40 -23.86
N ALA A 400 -25.90 -16.59 -24.46
CA ALA A 400 -27.01 -17.52 -24.30
C ALA A 400 -27.19 -17.99 -22.84
N ALA A 401 -26.06 -18.38 -22.16
CA ALA A 401 -26.10 -18.83 -20.77
C ALA A 401 -26.51 -17.73 -19.78
N LEU A 402 -26.32 -16.46 -20.14
CA LEU A 402 -26.72 -15.29 -19.33
C LEU A 402 -28.07 -14.70 -19.77
N HIS A 403 -28.77 -15.32 -20.75
CA HIS A 403 -30.06 -14.91 -21.29
C HIS A 403 -30.05 -13.51 -21.94
N GLY A 404 -28.93 -13.09 -22.54
CA GLY A 404 -28.85 -11.88 -23.35
C GLY A 404 -29.32 -12.10 -24.80
N THR A 405 -29.52 -11.02 -25.53
CA THR A 405 -29.83 -11.05 -26.97
C THR A 405 -28.55 -10.93 -27.78
N LEU A 406 -28.19 -11.99 -28.49
CA LEU A 406 -27.02 -12.00 -29.38
C LEU A 406 -27.37 -11.42 -30.74
N LYS A 407 -26.53 -10.55 -31.27
CA LYS A 407 -26.52 -10.04 -32.63
C LYS A 407 -25.18 -10.34 -33.28
N GLU A 408 -25.22 -10.96 -34.45
CA GLU A 408 -24.01 -11.20 -35.24
C GLU A 408 -23.95 -10.22 -36.42
N VAL A 409 -22.81 -9.55 -36.57
CA VAL A 409 -22.56 -8.66 -37.73
C VAL A 409 -21.18 -8.96 -38.29
N ASN A 410 -21.11 -9.56 -39.46
CA ASN A 410 -19.85 -9.78 -40.15
C ASN A 410 -19.37 -8.47 -40.78
N ILE A 411 -18.30 -7.91 -40.26
CA ILE A 411 -17.79 -6.58 -40.66
C ILE A 411 -16.78 -6.62 -41.80
N LYS A 412 -16.41 -7.80 -42.35
CA LYS A 412 -15.34 -7.92 -43.35
C LYS A 412 -15.60 -7.07 -44.59
N ASN A 413 -16.84 -7.06 -45.09
CA ASN A 413 -17.18 -6.27 -46.28
C ASN A 413 -17.09 -4.77 -46.04
N ALA A 414 -17.60 -4.28 -44.91
CA ALA A 414 -17.51 -2.86 -44.55
C ALA A 414 -16.05 -2.39 -44.41
N VAL A 415 -15.22 -3.20 -43.75
CA VAL A 415 -13.79 -2.92 -43.58
C VAL A 415 -13.04 -2.93 -44.91
N ASN A 416 -13.36 -3.86 -45.84
CA ASN A 416 -12.74 -3.91 -47.17
C ASN A 416 -13.10 -2.68 -48.00
N ILE A 417 -14.39 -2.28 -48.02
CA ILE A 417 -14.80 -1.04 -48.68
C ILE A 417 -14.07 0.17 -48.12
N HIS A 418 -13.94 0.23 -46.77
CA HIS A 418 -13.22 1.30 -46.13
C HIS A 418 -11.71 1.30 -46.48
N PHE A 419 -11.08 0.12 -46.63
CA PHE A 419 -9.69 0.02 -47.11
C PHE A 419 -9.56 0.58 -48.53
N GLU A 420 -10.49 0.25 -49.44
CA GLU A 420 -10.50 0.79 -50.78
C GLU A 420 -10.63 2.33 -50.78
N ASP A 421 -11.58 2.87 -49.99
CA ASP A 421 -11.82 4.30 -49.89
C ASP A 421 -10.60 5.11 -49.43
N ILE A 422 -9.81 4.56 -48.50
CA ILE A 422 -8.62 5.25 -47.93
C ILE A 422 -7.30 4.84 -48.62
N GLY A 423 -7.33 3.90 -49.55
CA GLY A 423 -6.14 3.40 -50.25
C GLY A 423 -5.23 2.50 -49.38
N GLN A 424 -5.79 1.81 -48.37
CA GLN A 424 -5.08 0.82 -47.57
C GLN A 424 -4.93 -0.48 -48.33
N ASP A 425 -3.70 -1.00 -48.40
CA ASP A 425 -3.45 -2.33 -48.95
C ASP A 425 -3.92 -3.39 -47.94
N PRO A 426 -4.91 -4.26 -48.32
CA PRO A 426 -5.42 -5.29 -47.41
C PRO A 426 -4.39 -6.35 -47.01
N ASP A 427 -3.32 -6.52 -47.78
CA ASP A 427 -2.24 -7.46 -47.46
C ASP A 427 -1.20 -6.84 -46.49
N LYS A 428 -1.25 -5.54 -46.23
CA LYS A 428 -0.39 -4.83 -45.30
C LYS A 428 -1.02 -4.78 -43.92
N HIS A 429 -0.69 -5.73 -43.07
CA HIS A 429 -1.20 -5.87 -41.70
C HIS A 429 -0.51 -4.90 -40.73
N ASP A 430 -0.66 -3.60 -40.96
CA ASP A 430 -0.13 -2.53 -40.12
C ASP A 430 -1.18 -1.96 -39.15
N ILE A 431 -0.82 -0.90 -38.42
CA ILE A 431 -1.71 -0.25 -37.44
C ILE A 431 -3.00 0.29 -38.09
N THR A 432 -2.99 0.65 -39.38
CA THR A 432 -4.19 1.08 -40.11
C THR A 432 -5.15 -0.07 -40.27
N TYR A 433 -4.62 -1.22 -40.68
CA TYR A 433 -5.39 -2.46 -40.83
C TYR A 433 -6.11 -2.87 -39.52
N GLU A 434 -5.41 -2.78 -38.38
CA GLU A 434 -5.99 -3.09 -37.07
C GLU A 434 -7.03 -2.04 -36.64
N ASN A 435 -6.69 -0.76 -36.76
CA ASN A 435 -7.53 0.34 -36.29
C ASN A 435 -8.85 0.48 -37.07
N CYS A 436 -8.87 0.19 -38.37
CA CYS A 436 -10.08 0.22 -39.15
C CYS A 436 -11.12 -0.79 -38.63
N GLN A 437 -10.69 -2.01 -38.32
CA GLN A 437 -11.55 -3.04 -37.75
C GLN A 437 -12.12 -2.62 -36.37
N ALA A 438 -11.28 -2.05 -35.51
CA ALA A 438 -11.70 -1.61 -34.18
C ALA A 438 -12.72 -0.45 -34.26
N ARG A 439 -12.54 0.49 -35.19
CA ARG A 439 -13.46 1.63 -35.36
C ARG A 439 -14.79 1.19 -35.98
N GLU A 440 -14.76 0.26 -36.92
CA GLU A 440 -16.00 -0.30 -37.51
C GLU A 440 -16.85 -0.96 -36.42
N ARG A 441 -16.25 -1.77 -35.55
CA ARG A 441 -16.95 -2.36 -34.40
C ARG A 441 -17.56 -1.28 -33.50
N THR A 442 -16.85 -0.22 -33.23
CA THR A 442 -17.34 0.86 -32.36
C THR A 442 -18.49 1.63 -33.02
N GLN A 443 -18.44 1.88 -34.32
CA GLN A 443 -19.53 2.50 -35.09
C GLN A 443 -20.83 1.67 -34.96
N ILE A 444 -20.75 0.37 -35.19
CA ILE A 444 -21.91 -0.54 -35.08
C ILE A 444 -22.51 -0.52 -33.68
N LEU A 445 -21.65 -0.50 -32.62
CA LEU A 445 -22.14 -0.44 -31.24
C LEU A 445 -22.87 0.86 -30.94
N MET A 446 -22.32 2.01 -31.39
CA MET A 446 -22.91 3.32 -31.16
C MET A 446 -24.25 3.48 -31.91
N ASP A 447 -24.31 3.06 -33.18
CA ASP A 447 -25.54 3.10 -33.98
C ASP A 447 -26.57 2.08 -33.46
N GLY A 448 -26.12 0.90 -33.02
CA GLY A 448 -26.96 -0.08 -32.34
C GLY A 448 -27.56 0.45 -31.05
N ALA A 449 -26.81 1.22 -30.27
CA ALA A 449 -27.34 1.86 -29.06
C ALA A 449 -28.43 2.89 -29.40
N ASN A 450 -28.27 3.65 -30.48
CA ASN A 450 -29.30 4.57 -30.98
C ASN A 450 -30.55 3.80 -31.39
N LEU A 451 -30.38 2.69 -32.15
CA LEU A 451 -31.49 1.86 -32.64
C LEU A 451 -32.35 1.29 -31.50
N TYR A 452 -31.72 0.86 -30.41
CA TYR A 452 -32.40 0.28 -29.24
C TYR A 452 -32.71 1.30 -28.14
N ASN A 453 -32.41 2.58 -28.34
CA ASN A 453 -32.48 3.60 -27.29
C ASN A 453 -31.75 3.12 -26.02
N GLY A 454 -30.55 2.60 -26.23
CA GLY A 454 -29.70 1.97 -25.20
C GLY A 454 -28.43 2.74 -24.90
N MET A 455 -27.54 2.10 -24.17
CA MET A 455 -26.25 2.65 -23.79
C MET A 455 -25.13 1.68 -24.15
N VAL A 456 -24.06 2.17 -24.79
CA VAL A 456 -22.84 1.37 -25.05
C VAL A 456 -22.03 1.24 -23.79
N ILE A 457 -21.78 -0.01 -23.40
CA ILE A 457 -20.97 -0.34 -22.23
C ILE A 457 -19.55 -0.73 -22.66
N GLY A 458 -18.56 0.02 -22.15
CA GLY A 458 -17.14 -0.19 -22.46
C GLY A 458 -16.53 -1.36 -21.70
N THR A 459 -15.68 -2.10 -22.39
CA THR A 459 -15.04 -3.31 -21.88
C THR A 459 -13.56 -3.09 -21.47
N GLY A 460 -12.91 -2.02 -21.96
CA GLY A 460 -11.49 -1.75 -21.73
C GLY A 460 -11.12 -1.64 -20.25
N ASP A 461 -10.05 -2.32 -19.85
CA ASP A 461 -9.55 -2.37 -18.47
C ASP A 461 -8.51 -1.29 -18.16
N LEU A 462 -8.17 -1.18 -16.86
CA LEU A 462 -7.23 -0.19 -16.36
C LEU A 462 -5.82 -0.36 -16.95
N SER A 463 -5.34 -1.59 -17.15
CA SER A 463 -3.98 -1.89 -17.62
C SER A 463 -3.82 -1.51 -19.10
N GLU A 464 -4.81 -1.87 -19.92
CA GLU A 464 -4.84 -1.48 -21.35
C GLU A 464 -4.89 0.03 -21.50
N LEU A 465 -5.74 0.69 -20.73
CA LEU A 465 -5.85 2.15 -20.74
C LEU A 465 -4.56 2.84 -20.24
N ALA A 466 -3.88 2.26 -19.25
CA ALA A 466 -2.59 2.78 -18.76
C ALA A 466 -1.49 2.69 -19.82
N LEU A 467 -1.40 1.56 -20.54
CA LEU A 467 -0.45 1.33 -21.62
C LEU A 467 -0.85 1.98 -22.94
N GLY A 468 -2.10 2.49 -23.04
CA GLY A 468 -2.71 2.95 -24.28
C GLY A 468 -2.83 1.82 -25.32
N TRP A 469 -3.03 0.59 -24.87
CA TRP A 469 -3.26 -0.58 -25.70
C TRP A 469 -4.73 -0.67 -26.11
N ALA A 470 -5.17 0.31 -26.85
CA ALA A 470 -6.52 0.45 -27.39
C ALA A 470 -6.48 1.37 -28.62
N THR A 471 -7.39 1.19 -29.54
CA THR A 471 -7.53 2.05 -30.71
C THR A 471 -8.22 3.35 -30.32
N TYR A 472 -7.54 4.49 -30.56
CA TYR A 472 -8.14 5.81 -30.34
C TYR A 472 -9.39 6.00 -31.18
N ASN A 473 -10.49 6.44 -30.56
CA ASN A 473 -11.82 6.53 -31.15
C ASN A 473 -12.32 5.20 -31.75
N GLY A 474 -11.91 4.11 -31.13
CA GLY A 474 -12.35 2.75 -31.40
C GLY A 474 -12.80 2.09 -30.11
N ASP A 475 -12.23 0.95 -29.77
CA ASP A 475 -12.55 0.14 -28.59
C ASP A 475 -12.32 0.85 -27.24
N HIS A 476 -11.53 1.94 -27.20
CA HIS A 476 -11.40 2.76 -26.00
C HIS A 476 -12.61 3.65 -25.70
N MET A 477 -13.56 3.79 -26.64
CA MET A 477 -14.74 4.65 -26.51
C MET A 477 -15.98 3.87 -26.14
N SER A 478 -16.78 4.46 -25.24
CA SER A 478 -18.09 3.95 -24.84
C SER A 478 -18.89 5.06 -24.16
N MET A 479 -20.14 4.78 -23.82
CA MET A 479 -20.98 5.72 -23.06
C MET A 479 -20.78 5.55 -21.54
N TYR A 480 -20.36 4.37 -21.09
CA TYR A 480 -19.96 4.10 -19.71
C TYR A 480 -18.99 2.91 -19.64
N ALA A 481 -17.80 3.11 -19.05
CA ALA A 481 -16.72 2.12 -19.02
C ALA A 481 -16.67 1.41 -17.67
N VAL A 482 -17.33 0.26 -17.54
CA VAL A 482 -17.48 -0.45 -16.27
C VAL A 482 -16.16 -1.04 -15.74
N ASN A 483 -15.21 -1.37 -16.61
CA ASN A 483 -13.93 -1.98 -16.24
C ASN A 483 -12.76 -0.98 -16.15
N SER A 484 -12.97 0.32 -16.40
CA SER A 484 -11.88 1.32 -16.46
C SER A 484 -11.06 1.45 -15.16
N GLY A 485 -11.59 1.00 -14.04
CA GLY A 485 -10.91 0.95 -12.74
C GLY A 485 -10.38 -0.43 -12.35
N ILE A 486 -10.46 -1.44 -13.22
CA ILE A 486 -10.09 -2.83 -12.94
C ILE A 486 -8.86 -3.21 -13.76
N PRO A 487 -7.68 -3.48 -13.15
CA PRO A 487 -6.51 -3.94 -13.89
C PRO A 487 -6.64 -5.39 -14.37
N LYS A 488 -5.91 -5.77 -15.40
CA LYS A 488 -5.98 -7.08 -16.07
C LYS A 488 -5.85 -8.26 -15.10
N THR A 489 -4.94 -8.17 -14.14
CA THR A 489 -4.74 -9.20 -13.11
C THR A 489 -5.99 -9.39 -12.25
N LEU A 490 -6.69 -8.30 -11.94
CA LEU A 490 -7.94 -8.33 -11.17
C LEU A 490 -9.14 -8.78 -12.03
N VAL A 491 -9.19 -8.42 -13.33
CA VAL A 491 -10.21 -8.94 -14.27
C VAL A 491 -10.22 -10.46 -14.24
N ARG A 492 -9.05 -11.09 -14.42
CA ARG A 492 -8.87 -12.54 -14.39
C ARG A 492 -9.35 -13.14 -13.05
N HIS A 493 -9.01 -12.48 -11.95
CA HIS A 493 -9.41 -12.92 -10.61
C HIS A 493 -10.94 -12.85 -10.39
N LEU A 494 -11.59 -11.78 -10.85
CA LEU A 494 -13.05 -11.61 -10.73
C LEU A 494 -13.82 -12.61 -11.58
N VAL A 495 -13.39 -12.87 -12.81
CA VAL A 495 -14.02 -13.90 -13.67
C VAL A 495 -13.87 -15.29 -13.03
N ARG A 496 -12.71 -15.60 -12.45
CA ARG A 496 -12.49 -16.84 -11.69
C ARG A 496 -13.41 -16.92 -10.47
N PHE A 497 -13.52 -15.85 -9.71
CA PHE A 497 -14.41 -15.79 -8.56
C PHE A 497 -15.88 -16.04 -8.96
N TYR A 498 -16.33 -15.40 -10.05
CA TYR A 498 -17.69 -15.59 -10.53
C TYR A 498 -17.93 -17.04 -10.99
N ALA A 499 -16.97 -17.67 -11.67
CA ALA A 499 -17.04 -19.08 -12.06
C ALA A 499 -17.14 -20.02 -10.84
N ASP A 500 -16.41 -19.68 -9.75
CA ASP A 500 -16.42 -20.48 -8.53
C ASP A 500 -17.74 -20.37 -7.74
N THR A 501 -18.51 -19.26 -7.92
CA THR A 501 -19.69 -18.93 -7.08
C THR A 501 -21.02 -18.92 -7.81
N CYS A 502 -21.07 -19.05 -9.16
CA CYS A 502 -22.29 -18.85 -9.95
C CYS A 502 -23.34 -19.96 -9.85
N ASN A 503 -23.11 -21.06 -9.13
CA ASN A 503 -24.01 -22.20 -8.95
C ASN A 503 -24.63 -22.76 -10.27
N ASN A 504 -23.90 -22.63 -11.40
CA ASN A 504 -24.31 -23.10 -12.72
C ASN A 504 -23.10 -23.71 -13.44
N ASP A 505 -23.07 -25.04 -13.55
CA ASP A 505 -21.92 -25.77 -14.11
C ASP A 505 -21.64 -25.42 -15.58
N THR A 506 -22.67 -25.16 -16.38
CA THR A 506 -22.50 -24.74 -17.78
C THR A 506 -21.80 -23.38 -17.86
N LEU A 507 -22.28 -22.40 -17.10
CA LEU A 507 -21.66 -21.08 -17.04
C LEU A 507 -20.26 -21.15 -16.48
N LYS A 508 -20.03 -21.93 -15.41
CA LYS A 508 -18.70 -22.16 -14.83
C LYS A 508 -17.71 -22.67 -15.86
N ASN A 509 -18.09 -23.71 -16.62
CA ASN A 509 -17.21 -24.29 -17.64
C ASN A 509 -16.87 -23.29 -18.76
N LEU A 510 -17.85 -22.50 -19.20
CA LEU A 510 -17.63 -21.42 -20.18
C LEU A 510 -16.67 -20.35 -19.67
N LEU A 511 -16.85 -19.89 -18.42
CA LEU A 511 -15.96 -18.91 -17.81
C LEU A 511 -14.54 -19.47 -17.60
N MET A 512 -14.41 -20.76 -17.32
CA MET A 512 -13.10 -21.42 -17.23
C MET A 512 -12.41 -21.49 -18.61
N ASP A 513 -13.16 -21.77 -19.69
CA ASP A 513 -12.58 -21.75 -21.03
C ASP A 513 -12.14 -20.35 -21.47
N VAL A 514 -12.90 -19.31 -21.10
CA VAL A 514 -12.47 -17.91 -21.30
C VAL A 514 -11.17 -17.61 -20.54
N LEU A 515 -11.02 -18.09 -19.28
CA LEU A 515 -9.81 -17.92 -18.47
C LEU A 515 -8.59 -18.61 -19.08
N ASP A 516 -8.78 -19.73 -19.77
CA ASP A 516 -7.73 -20.52 -20.41
C ASP A 516 -7.41 -20.05 -21.84
N THR A 517 -8.16 -19.05 -22.35
CA THR A 517 -7.93 -18.45 -23.66
C THR A 517 -6.82 -17.40 -23.55
N PRO A 518 -5.76 -17.43 -24.38
CA PRO A 518 -4.73 -16.41 -24.42
C PRO A 518 -5.29 -15.03 -24.74
N VAL A 519 -4.77 -14.00 -24.08
CA VAL A 519 -5.16 -12.60 -24.36
C VAL A 519 -4.60 -12.18 -25.72
N SER A 520 -5.49 -11.79 -26.63
CA SER A 520 -5.15 -11.34 -27.99
C SER A 520 -6.13 -10.25 -28.44
N PRO A 521 -5.67 -9.25 -29.21
CA PRO A 521 -6.55 -8.25 -29.81
C PRO A 521 -7.41 -8.81 -30.97
N GLU A 522 -7.11 -10.01 -31.49
CA GLU A 522 -7.81 -10.69 -32.59
C GLU A 522 -8.05 -9.79 -33.82
N LEU A 523 -7.09 -8.97 -34.16
CA LEU A 523 -7.13 -8.05 -35.29
C LEU A 523 -6.34 -8.58 -36.50
N LEU A 524 -5.33 -9.44 -36.25
CA LEU A 524 -4.51 -10.07 -37.29
C LEU A 524 -5.04 -11.47 -37.62
N PRO A 525 -4.96 -11.90 -38.90
CA PRO A 525 -5.37 -13.25 -39.30
C PRO A 525 -4.65 -14.33 -38.48
N PRO A 526 -5.36 -15.41 -38.08
CA PRO A 526 -4.73 -16.52 -37.39
C PRO A 526 -3.77 -17.28 -38.32
N VAL A 527 -2.69 -17.81 -37.77
CA VAL A 527 -1.76 -18.70 -38.49
C VAL A 527 -2.05 -20.14 -38.04
N ASP A 528 -2.32 -21.01 -38.98
CA ASP A 528 -2.72 -22.43 -38.74
C ASP A 528 -3.86 -22.57 -37.70
N GLY A 529 -4.85 -21.68 -37.76
CA GLY A 529 -6.02 -21.69 -36.86
C GLY A 529 -5.69 -21.29 -35.40
N LYS A 530 -4.45 -20.83 -35.12
CA LYS A 530 -4.02 -20.37 -33.82
C LYS A 530 -3.85 -18.85 -33.81
N ILE A 531 -4.04 -18.26 -32.64
CA ILE A 531 -3.81 -16.84 -32.40
C ILE A 531 -2.37 -16.48 -32.81
N SER A 532 -2.25 -15.60 -33.83
CA SER A 532 -0.95 -15.17 -34.38
C SER A 532 -0.23 -14.14 -33.51
N GLN A 533 -0.95 -13.42 -32.67
CA GLN A 533 -0.44 -12.30 -31.88
C GLN A 533 -0.92 -12.39 -30.43
N LYS A 534 0.00 -12.71 -29.50
CA LYS A 534 -0.31 -12.59 -28.08
C LYS A 534 0.03 -11.18 -27.61
N THR A 535 -0.88 -10.55 -26.90
CA THR A 535 -0.69 -9.19 -26.39
C THR A 535 0.57 -9.08 -25.52
N GLU A 536 0.80 -10.05 -24.65
CA GLU A 536 1.95 -10.05 -23.72
C GLU A 536 3.32 -10.18 -24.40
N ASP A 537 3.39 -10.75 -25.61
CA ASP A 537 4.64 -10.81 -26.38
C ASP A 537 5.06 -9.39 -26.87
N LEU A 538 4.08 -8.51 -27.09
CA LEU A 538 4.30 -7.15 -27.62
C LEU A 538 4.42 -6.09 -26.53
N VAL A 539 3.56 -6.15 -25.53
CA VAL A 539 3.51 -5.13 -24.49
C VAL A 539 4.16 -5.59 -23.18
N GLY A 540 4.33 -6.89 -22.97
CA GLY A 540 4.86 -7.51 -21.77
C GLY A 540 3.82 -8.08 -20.82
N PRO A 541 4.26 -8.83 -19.80
CA PRO A 541 3.38 -9.45 -18.79
C PRO A 541 2.57 -8.39 -18.03
N TYR A 542 1.25 -8.57 -18.00
CA TYR A 542 0.37 -7.61 -17.32
C TYR A 542 0.62 -7.53 -15.81
N GLU A 543 1.07 -8.58 -15.16
CA GLU A 543 1.43 -8.55 -13.74
C GLU A 543 2.57 -7.58 -13.43
N LEU A 544 3.56 -7.45 -14.31
CA LEU A 544 4.61 -6.44 -14.17
C LEU A 544 4.06 -5.03 -14.38
N HIS A 545 3.20 -4.84 -15.40
CA HIS A 545 2.62 -3.54 -15.67
C HIS A 545 1.68 -3.06 -14.56
N ASP A 546 0.84 -3.95 -14.03
CA ASP A 546 -0.05 -3.66 -12.92
C ASP A 546 0.75 -3.33 -11.65
N PHE A 547 1.85 -4.05 -11.40
CA PHE A 547 2.77 -3.73 -10.31
C PHE A 547 3.37 -2.33 -10.48
N PHE A 548 3.92 -2.00 -11.66
CA PHE A 548 4.50 -0.68 -11.92
C PHE A 548 3.45 0.44 -11.80
N LEU A 549 2.27 0.23 -12.38
CA LEU A 549 1.15 1.15 -12.32
C LEU A 549 0.73 1.44 -10.87
N TYR A 550 0.64 0.40 -10.04
CA TYR A 550 0.28 0.54 -8.64
C TYR A 550 1.28 1.44 -7.89
N TYR A 551 2.57 1.16 -7.99
CA TYR A 551 3.57 1.88 -7.22
C TYR A 551 3.83 3.29 -7.75
N ILE A 552 3.72 3.52 -9.04
CA ILE A 552 3.81 4.88 -9.63
C ILE A 552 2.63 5.74 -9.17
N LEU A 553 1.39 5.26 -9.33
CA LEU A 553 0.21 6.08 -9.08
C LEU A 553 -0.19 6.13 -7.61
N ARG A 554 -0.09 5.00 -6.89
CA ARG A 554 -0.50 4.96 -5.48
C ARG A 554 0.50 5.65 -4.56
N PHE A 555 1.79 5.48 -4.80
CA PHE A 555 2.85 5.96 -3.92
C PHE A 555 3.79 6.99 -4.56
N GLY A 556 3.72 7.24 -5.87
CA GLY A 556 4.59 8.18 -6.55
C GLY A 556 6.06 7.77 -6.51
N PHE A 557 6.35 6.47 -6.50
CA PHE A 557 7.72 5.98 -6.44
C PHE A 557 8.48 6.27 -7.73
N ALA A 558 9.75 6.56 -7.58
CA ALA A 558 10.68 6.70 -8.69
C ALA A 558 10.99 5.33 -9.34
N PRO A 559 11.36 5.31 -10.63
CA PRO A 559 11.60 4.05 -11.36
C PRO A 559 12.63 3.13 -10.72
N ASP A 560 13.71 3.67 -10.17
CA ASP A 560 14.77 2.91 -9.48
C ASP A 560 14.24 2.18 -8.23
N LYS A 561 13.41 2.86 -7.44
CA LYS A 561 12.75 2.25 -6.28
C LYS A 561 11.76 1.17 -6.72
N ILE A 562 10.97 1.42 -7.78
CA ILE A 562 10.03 0.43 -8.34
C ILE A 562 10.80 -0.80 -8.83
N TYR A 563 11.90 -0.62 -9.55
CA TYR A 563 12.74 -1.72 -10.01
C TYR A 563 13.26 -2.56 -8.83
N ARG A 564 13.78 -1.91 -7.78
CA ARG A 564 14.26 -2.60 -6.58
C ARG A 564 13.19 -3.46 -5.91
N ILE A 565 12.00 -2.92 -5.68
CA ILE A 565 10.91 -3.66 -5.04
C ILE A 565 10.31 -4.74 -5.96
N ALA A 566 10.30 -4.51 -7.28
CA ALA A 566 9.88 -5.51 -8.26
C ALA A 566 10.81 -6.73 -8.26
N LYS A 567 12.13 -6.54 -8.15
CA LYS A 567 13.09 -7.65 -8.01
C LYS A 567 12.86 -8.50 -6.76
N ILE A 568 12.33 -7.90 -5.69
CA ILE A 568 11.96 -8.64 -4.48
C ILE A 568 10.64 -9.39 -4.70
N ALA A 569 9.64 -8.71 -5.27
CA ALA A 569 8.31 -9.27 -5.50
C ALA A 569 8.32 -10.44 -6.49
N PHE A 570 9.08 -10.31 -7.58
CA PHE A 570 9.13 -11.27 -8.68
C PHE A 570 10.40 -12.15 -8.66
N LYS A 571 11.06 -12.23 -7.48
CA LYS A 571 12.19 -13.13 -7.30
C LYS A 571 11.80 -14.56 -7.75
N ASP A 572 12.70 -15.20 -8.50
CA ASP A 572 12.53 -16.56 -9.04
C ASP A 572 11.44 -16.71 -10.13
N ILE A 573 10.82 -15.60 -10.60
CA ILE A 573 9.83 -15.58 -11.69
C ILE A 573 10.38 -14.87 -12.91
N TYR A 574 10.97 -13.70 -12.73
CA TYR A 574 11.57 -12.91 -13.80
C TYR A 574 13.00 -12.50 -13.48
N ASP A 575 13.86 -12.58 -14.49
CA ASP A 575 15.21 -12.04 -14.41
C ASP A 575 15.19 -10.51 -14.31
N ASP A 576 16.18 -9.95 -13.63
CA ASP A 576 16.38 -8.51 -13.45
C ASP A 576 16.31 -7.74 -14.78
N ALA A 577 16.90 -8.28 -15.85
CA ALA A 577 16.89 -7.68 -17.19
C ALA A 577 15.48 -7.62 -17.81
N VAL A 578 14.64 -8.64 -17.55
CA VAL A 578 13.25 -8.68 -18.02
C VAL A 578 12.42 -7.61 -17.31
N ILE A 579 12.55 -7.50 -15.99
CA ILE A 579 11.87 -6.46 -15.19
C ILE A 579 12.26 -5.06 -15.69
N LEU A 580 13.55 -4.82 -15.89
CA LEU A 580 14.06 -3.52 -16.36
C LEU A 580 13.56 -3.18 -17.77
N LYS A 581 13.57 -4.16 -18.70
CA LYS A 581 13.02 -4.01 -20.05
C LYS A 581 11.57 -3.53 -20.01
N TRP A 582 10.73 -4.20 -19.25
CA TRP A 582 9.31 -3.90 -19.21
C TRP A 582 8.98 -2.64 -18.41
N LEU A 583 9.77 -2.29 -17.40
CA LEU A 583 9.66 -0.98 -16.74
C LEU A 583 9.97 0.19 -17.71
N LYS A 584 10.95 0.02 -18.59
CA LYS A 584 11.27 1.00 -19.64
C LYS A 584 10.11 1.12 -20.65
N VAL A 585 9.57 -0.01 -21.11
CA VAL A 585 8.41 -0.05 -22.03
C VAL A 585 7.20 0.60 -21.37
N PHE A 586 6.88 0.23 -20.14
CA PHE A 586 5.79 0.82 -19.37
C PHE A 586 5.93 2.34 -19.27
N SER A 587 7.07 2.84 -18.82
CA SER A 587 7.30 4.26 -18.63
C SER A 587 7.14 5.03 -19.93
N ARG A 588 7.69 4.53 -21.06
CA ARG A 588 7.55 5.15 -22.38
C ARG A 588 6.08 5.20 -22.84
N ARG A 589 5.39 4.07 -22.75
CA ARG A 589 3.99 3.97 -23.19
C ARG A 589 3.06 4.79 -22.30
N PHE A 590 3.23 4.73 -21.00
CA PHE A 590 2.42 5.48 -20.04
C PHE A 590 2.40 6.98 -20.32
N PHE A 591 3.52 7.58 -20.71
CA PHE A 591 3.59 8.98 -21.10
C PHE A 591 3.05 9.20 -22.53
N ASN A 592 3.58 8.48 -23.52
CA ASN A 592 3.26 8.73 -24.93
C ASN A 592 1.79 8.50 -25.29
N GLN A 593 1.07 7.69 -24.51
CA GLN A 593 -0.33 7.36 -24.77
C GLN A 593 -1.31 8.18 -23.91
N GLN A 594 -0.84 9.25 -23.24
CA GLN A 594 -1.71 10.09 -22.41
C GLN A 594 -2.87 10.72 -23.20
N PHE A 595 -2.65 11.09 -24.46
CA PHE A 595 -3.70 11.69 -25.28
C PHE A 595 -4.96 10.81 -25.40
N LYS A 596 -4.80 9.48 -25.38
CA LYS A 596 -5.94 8.54 -25.37
C LYS A 596 -6.71 8.62 -24.04
N ARG A 597 -6.02 8.83 -22.93
CA ARG A 597 -6.65 8.92 -21.61
C ARG A 597 -7.38 10.25 -21.38
N SER A 598 -7.02 11.30 -22.11
CA SER A 598 -7.65 12.63 -21.97
C SER A 598 -9.15 12.63 -22.29
N CYS A 599 -9.63 11.68 -23.08
CA CYS A 599 -11.03 11.57 -23.49
C CYS A 599 -11.71 10.26 -23.01
N LEU A 600 -11.20 9.64 -21.94
CA LEU A 600 -11.81 8.43 -21.41
C LEU A 600 -13.27 8.63 -21.00
N PRO A 601 -14.15 7.66 -21.31
CA PRO A 601 -15.52 7.65 -20.82
C PRO A 601 -15.59 7.68 -19.28
N ASP A 602 -16.74 8.04 -18.75
CA ASP A 602 -17.03 7.87 -17.33
C ASP A 602 -17.04 6.39 -16.97
N GLY A 603 -16.55 6.08 -15.76
CA GLY A 603 -16.55 4.75 -15.19
C GLY A 603 -16.41 4.80 -13.67
N PRO A 604 -16.77 3.73 -12.94
CA PRO A 604 -16.69 3.72 -11.49
C PRO A 604 -15.23 3.62 -11.02
N LYS A 605 -14.88 4.40 -10.01
CA LYS A 605 -13.63 4.20 -9.29
C LYS A 605 -13.81 3.05 -8.31
N VAL A 606 -13.05 1.98 -8.49
CA VAL A 606 -13.14 0.77 -7.66
C VAL A 606 -12.02 0.72 -6.62
N GLY A 607 -10.79 0.88 -7.04
CA GLY A 607 -9.62 0.78 -6.18
C GLY A 607 -8.98 2.13 -5.83
N SER A 608 -7.86 2.07 -5.10
CA SER A 608 -7.07 3.25 -4.73
C SER A 608 -6.28 3.87 -5.90
N VAL A 609 -6.19 3.17 -7.04
CA VAL A 609 -5.53 3.61 -8.27
C VAL A 609 -6.56 3.71 -9.37
N ALA A 610 -6.60 4.84 -10.07
CA ALA A 610 -7.38 5.08 -11.26
C ALA A 610 -6.67 6.07 -12.17
N ILE A 611 -7.09 6.16 -13.44
CA ILE A 611 -6.48 7.02 -14.46
C ILE A 611 -7.50 7.97 -15.10
N SER A 612 -8.62 8.18 -14.44
CA SER A 612 -9.64 9.13 -14.92
C SER A 612 -9.07 10.54 -15.01
N PRO A 613 -9.17 11.23 -16.16
CA PRO A 613 -8.67 12.59 -16.33
C PRO A 613 -9.49 13.62 -15.53
N ARG A 614 -10.67 13.25 -15.05
CA ARG A 614 -11.55 14.11 -14.25
C ARG A 614 -11.15 14.20 -12.78
N GLY A 615 -10.41 13.22 -12.26
CA GLY A 615 -10.06 13.17 -10.84
C GLY A 615 -8.66 12.64 -10.54
N ASP A 616 -8.42 11.38 -10.83
CA ASP A 616 -7.27 10.64 -10.30
C ASP A 616 -5.94 10.96 -11.00
N LEU A 617 -5.93 11.12 -12.33
CA LEU A 617 -4.71 11.38 -13.11
C LEU A 617 -4.93 12.53 -14.08
N ARG A 618 -4.58 13.74 -13.65
CA ARG A 618 -4.60 14.95 -14.48
C ARG A 618 -3.20 15.19 -15.07
N MET A 619 -2.84 14.42 -16.06
CA MET A 619 -1.55 14.48 -16.71
C MET A 619 -1.68 15.18 -18.08
N PRO A 620 -0.77 16.12 -18.44
CA PRO A 620 -0.75 16.70 -19.78
C PRO A 620 -0.49 15.64 -20.85
N SER A 621 -1.16 15.77 -22.00
CA SER A 621 -1.01 14.80 -23.12
C SER A 621 0.35 14.87 -23.81
N ASP A 622 1.08 15.95 -23.63
CA ASP A 622 2.40 16.25 -24.18
C ASP A 622 3.53 16.17 -23.14
N ALA A 623 3.26 15.56 -21.98
CA ALA A 623 4.27 15.35 -20.94
C ALA A 623 5.44 14.49 -21.44
N CYS A 624 6.67 14.95 -21.22
CA CYS A 624 7.88 14.24 -21.64
C CYS A 624 8.31 13.18 -20.60
N SER A 625 8.57 11.97 -21.07
CA SER A 625 9.04 10.83 -20.24
C SER A 625 10.55 10.81 -19.97
N ARG A 626 11.33 11.74 -20.53
CA ARG A 626 12.80 11.67 -20.57
C ARG A 626 13.44 11.45 -19.21
N ILE A 627 13.06 12.22 -18.19
CA ILE A 627 13.71 12.11 -16.87
C ILE A 627 13.44 10.75 -16.17
N TRP A 628 12.29 10.11 -16.42
CA TRP A 628 12.01 8.75 -15.94
C TRP A 628 12.83 7.73 -16.71
N LEU A 629 12.94 7.87 -18.04
CA LEU A 629 13.74 6.97 -18.88
C LEU A 629 15.24 7.11 -18.59
N ASP A 630 15.74 8.33 -18.41
CA ASP A 630 17.15 8.58 -18.02
C ASP A 630 17.48 7.93 -16.66
N THR A 631 16.52 7.90 -15.73
CA THR A 631 16.69 7.18 -14.46
C THR A 631 16.80 5.67 -14.67
N ILE A 632 15.96 5.10 -15.55
CA ILE A 632 15.98 3.68 -15.88
C ILE A 632 17.27 3.29 -16.63
N GLU A 633 17.79 4.16 -17.50
CA GLU A 633 19.01 3.90 -18.28
C GLU A 633 20.30 3.92 -17.44
N LYS A 634 20.25 4.47 -16.24
CA LYS A 634 21.38 4.51 -15.29
C LYS A 634 21.43 3.29 -14.35
N MET A 635 20.47 2.40 -14.43
CA MET A 635 20.40 1.17 -13.62
C MET A 635 21.12 0.03 -14.33
#